data_6d91a0b57fd40bc1b14f3e9528a745d6
#
_entry.id   6d91a0b57fd40bc1b14f3e9528a745d6
#
_cell.length_a   1.000
_cell.length_b   1.000
_cell.length_c   1.000
_cell.angle_alpha   90.00
_cell.angle_beta   90.00
_cell.angle_gamma   90.00
#
_symmetry.space_group_name_H-M   'P 1'
#
loop_
_entity.id
_entity.type
_entity.pdbx_description
1 polymer ?
#
loop_
_entity_poly.entity_id
_entity_poly.type
_entity_poly.pdbx_seq_one_letter_code
_entity_poly.pdbx_strand_id
1 'polypeptide(L)'
;ALANTVPTAANVVFYAKIVKEKALMRHLINTATAIAAMGYEGADDADSIMDKAEKMILEIASNRKTGDFTPINQIVIDTFSKIENLYESKGGLTGLSTGFKDLDKLTAGLQPSDLILVAARPSMGKTAFTLNIASHVALKENKPVAFFSLEMSKEQLMQRMLCAEGLVESQRLRVGDLDEQDWQKLIAAADKFSKAPLYIDDTPGISIMELRSKARRLQQEKGLSLVLIDYLQLMQGRANKNGDNRQQEISEI
;
A
#
# COMPACT_ATOMS: atom_id res chain seq x y z
N ALA A 1 39.21 -27.47 -17.74
CA ALA A 1 38.76 -28.59 -16.88
C ALA A 1 37.22 -28.62 -16.74
N LEU A 2 36.51 -27.48 -16.61
CA LEU A 2 35.05 -27.44 -16.41
C LEU A 2 34.24 -27.79 -17.67
N ALA A 3 34.77 -27.57 -18.87
CA ALA A 3 34.03 -27.82 -20.13
C ALA A 3 33.76 -29.33 -20.38
N ASN A 4 34.56 -30.22 -19.79
CA ASN A 4 34.43 -31.67 -19.96
C ASN A 4 33.58 -32.36 -18.86
N THR A 5 33.07 -31.61 -17.90
CA THR A 5 32.31 -32.18 -16.76
C THR A 5 30.79 -32.12 -16.97
N VAL A 6 30.28 -31.49 -18.04
CA VAL A 6 28.84 -31.42 -18.35
C VAL A 6 28.53 -32.42 -19.47
N PRO A 7 27.92 -33.56 -19.18
CA PRO A 7 27.78 -34.66 -20.14
C PRO A 7 26.79 -34.39 -21.29
N THR A 8 25.83 -33.51 -21.14
CA THR A 8 24.86 -33.18 -22.20
C THR A 8 24.21 -31.82 -21.99
N ALA A 9 23.88 -31.10 -23.09
CA ALA A 9 23.08 -29.88 -23.10
C ALA A 9 21.61 -30.08 -22.67
N ALA A 10 21.17 -31.36 -22.52
CA ALA A 10 19.79 -31.70 -22.19
C ALA A 10 19.32 -31.15 -20.82
N ASN A 11 20.24 -30.85 -19.90
CA ASN A 11 19.92 -30.40 -18.55
C ASN A 11 20.31 -28.93 -18.27
N VAL A 12 20.46 -28.10 -19.31
CA VAL A 12 20.90 -26.68 -19.16
C VAL A 12 20.02 -25.93 -18.18
N VAL A 13 18.69 -26.09 -18.25
CA VAL A 13 17.73 -25.43 -17.35
C VAL A 13 17.95 -25.85 -15.90
N PHE A 14 18.26 -27.12 -15.65
CA PHE A 14 18.54 -27.62 -14.31
C PHE A 14 19.83 -27.02 -13.74
N TYR A 15 20.90 -27.01 -14.53
CA TYR A 15 22.17 -26.40 -14.12
C TYR A 15 22.06 -24.89 -13.94
N ALA A 16 21.32 -24.19 -14.82
CA ALA A 16 21.02 -22.76 -14.68
C ALA A 16 20.29 -22.47 -13.38
N LYS A 17 19.34 -23.30 -12.96
CA LYS A 17 18.62 -23.17 -11.68
C LYS A 17 19.57 -23.30 -10.48
N ILE A 18 20.47 -24.28 -10.52
CA ILE A 18 21.48 -24.45 -9.45
C ILE A 18 22.40 -23.24 -9.38
N VAL A 19 22.90 -22.75 -10.52
CA VAL A 19 23.75 -21.56 -10.58
C VAL A 19 23.02 -20.33 -10.04
N LYS A 20 21.77 -20.12 -10.44
CA LYS A 20 20.92 -19.03 -9.94
C LYS A 20 20.71 -19.11 -8.43
N GLU A 21 20.46 -20.29 -7.89
CA GLU A 21 20.30 -20.51 -6.45
C GLU A 21 21.59 -20.19 -5.68
N LYS A 22 22.74 -20.71 -6.16
CA LYS A 22 24.04 -20.44 -5.54
C LYS A 22 24.48 -18.97 -5.66
N ALA A 23 24.12 -18.31 -6.76
CA ALA A 23 24.35 -16.86 -6.93
C ALA A 23 23.51 -16.06 -5.94
N LEU A 24 22.23 -16.43 -5.74
CA LEU A 24 21.36 -15.79 -4.76
C LEU A 24 21.90 -15.94 -3.32
N MET A 25 22.35 -17.15 -2.96
CA MET A 25 22.96 -17.39 -1.65
C MET A 25 24.22 -16.55 -1.42
N ARG A 26 25.08 -16.44 -2.42
CA ARG A 26 26.28 -15.59 -2.32
C ARG A 26 25.89 -14.11 -2.18
N HIS A 27 24.89 -13.65 -2.94
CA HIS A 27 24.42 -12.28 -2.83
C HIS A 27 23.85 -11.99 -1.45
N LEU A 28 23.07 -12.92 -0.88
CA LEU A 28 22.53 -12.81 0.47
C LEU A 28 23.66 -12.75 1.53
N ILE A 29 24.67 -13.61 1.43
CA ILE A 29 25.82 -13.60 2.34
C ILE A 29 26.57 -12.28 2.28
N ASN A 30 26.86 -11.78 1.07
CA ASN A 30 27.57 -10.52 0.89
C ASN A 30 26.77 -9.35 1.47
N THR A 31 25.46 -9.32 1.25
CA THR A 31 24.58 -8.29 1.79
C THR A 31 24.51 -8.36 3.33
N ALA A 32 24.38 -9.55 3.90
CA ALA A 32 24.39 -9.73 5.36
C ALA A 32 25.72 -9.26 5.98
N THR A 33 26.84 -9.55 5.31
CA THR A 33 28.18 -9.10 5.75
C THR A 33 28.29 -7.58 5.68
N ALA A 34 27.75 -6.94 4.63
CA ALA A 34 27.74 -5.47 4.50
C ALA A 34 26.87 -4.81 5.57
N ILE A 35 25.72 -5.41 5.90
CA ILE A 35 24.85 -4.93 6.97
C ILE A 35 25.57 -5.04 8.33
N ALA A 36 26.24 -6.16 8.60
CA ALA A 36 27.01 -6.32 9.81
C ALA A 36 28.15 -5.30 9.92
N ALA A 37 28.86 -5.03 8.81
CA ALA A 37 29.93 -4.03 8.78
C ALA A 37 29.40 -2.62 9.10
N MET A 38 28.26 -2.21 8.54
CA MET A 38 27.65 -0.91 8.85
C MET A 38 27.30 -0.78 10.35
N GLY A 39 26.83 -1.88 10.98
CA GLY A 39 26.55 -1.91 12.42
C GLY A 39 27.82 -1.78 13.29
N TYR A 40 28.95 -2.36 12.86
CA TYR A 40 30.23 -2.23 13.57
C TYR A 40 30.90 -0.89 13.38
N GLU A 41 30.77 -0.28 12.20
CA GLU A 41 31.35 1.03 11.91
C GLU A 41 30.69 2.17 12.70
N GLY A 42 29.40 2.05 13.02
CA GLY A 42 28.68 3.01 13.87
C GLY A 42 28.68 4.45 13.36
N ALA A 43 28.87 4.64 12.05
CA ALA A 43 29.00 5.97 11.44
C ALA A 43 27.64 6.69 11.31
N ASP A 44 26.55 5.95 11.25
CA ASP A 44 25.17 6.43 11.13
C ASP A 44 24.38 6.09 12.40
N ASP A 45 23.21 6.74 12.57
CA ASP A 45 22.27 6.39 13.63
C ASP A 45 21.60 5.03 13.36
N ALA A 46 21.03 4.42 14.41
CA ALA A 46 20.44 3.09 14.33
C ALA A 46 19.30 3.00 13.30
N ASP A 47 18.46 4.05 13.22
CA ASP A 47 17.33 4.09 12.30
C ASP A 47 17.80 4.13 10.83
N SER A 48 18.82 4.95 10.53
CA SER A 48 19.43 5.02 9.20
C SER A 48 20.08 3.69 8.78
N ILE A 49 20.73 2.98 9.71
CA ILE A 49 21.31 1.65 9.44
C ILE A 49 20.20 0.63 9.16
N MET A 50 19.11 0.67 9.94
CA MET A 50 17.95 -0.21 9.73
C MET A 50 17.31 0.00 8.36
N ASP A 51 17.09 1.26 7.94
CA ASP A 51 16.54 1.60 6.63
C ASP A 51 17.43 1.10 5.48
N LYS A 52 18.75 1.29 5.60
CA LYS A 52 19.71 0.80 4.61
C LYS A 52 19.69 -0.73 4.53
N ALA A 53 19.65 -1.41 5.68
CA ALA A 53 19.60 -2.87 5.75
C ALA A 53 18.32 -3.42 5.12
N GLU A 54 17.16 -2.83 5.43
CA GLU A 54 15.88 -3.19 4.83
C GLU A 54 15.91 -3.05 3.31
N LYS A 55 16.42 -1.92 2.81
CA LYS A 55 16.55 -1.69 1.38
C LYS A 55 17.41 -2.76 0.70
N MET A 56 18.58 -3.09 1.26
CA MET A 56 19.49 -4.09 0.69
C MET A 56 18.84 -5.49 0.65
N ILE A 57 18.08 -5.85 1.68
CA ILE A 57 17.35 -7.12 1.73
C ILE A 57 16.20 -7.13 0.71
N LEU A 58 15.48 -6.01 0.57
CA LEU A 58 14.39 -5.87 -0.40
C LEU A 58 14.87 -5.94 -1.84
N GLU A 59 16.05 -5.42 -2.16
CA GLU A 59 16.67 -5.55 -3.49
C GLU A 59 16.91 -7.01 -3.85
N ILE A 60 17.36 -7.85 -2.90
CA ILE A 60 17.51 -9.29 -3.12
C ILE A 60 16.15 -9.95 -3.36
N ALA A 61 15.12 -9.58 -2.58
CA ALA A 61 13.78 -10.15 -2.68
C ALA A 61 13.08 -9.75 -3.99
N SER A 62 13.27 -8.51 -4.48
CA SER A 62 12.69 -8.01 -5.73
C SER A 62 13.34 -8.66 -6.96
N ASN A 63 14.65 -8.88 -6.95
CA ASN A 63 15.34 -9.60 -8.02
C ASN A 63 14.89 -11.08 -8.19
N ARG A 64 14.19 -11.65 -7.21
CA ARG A 64 13.52 -12.94 -7.36
C ARG A 64 12.32 -12.90 -8.34
N LYS A 65 11.71 -11.74 -8.51
CA LYS A 65 10.48 -11.54 -9.31
C LYS A 65 10.72 -10.84 -10.65
N THR A 66 11.96 -10.66 -11.09
CA THR A 66 12.19 -10.27 -12.49
C THR A 66 11.70 -11.42 -13.36
N GLY A 67 10.43 -11.27 -13.78
CA GLY A 67 9.77 -12.23 -14.66
C GLY A 67 10.55 -12.32 -15.98
N ASP A 68 10.75 -13.54 -16.47
CA ASP A 68 11.17 -13.77 -17.83
C ASP A 68 10.12 -13.16 -18.79
N PHE A 69 10.57 -12.79 -20.00
CA PHE A 69 9.64 -12.34 -21.03
C PHE A 69 8.54 -13.39 -21.25
N THR A 70 7.29 -12.97 -21.09
CA THR A 70 6.16 -13.86 -21.33
C THR A 70 5.84 -13.83 -22.83
N PRO A 71 5.77 -15.00 -23.50
CA PRO A 71 5.40 -15.06 -24.92
C PRO A 71 4.04 -14.42 -25.15
N ILE A 72 3.91 -13.65 -26.24
CA ILE A 72 2.69 -12.91 -26.56
C ILE A 72 1.44 -13.82 -26.69
N ASN A 73 1.62 -15.04 -27.17
CA ASN A 73 0.53 -16.02 -27.29
C ASN A 73 -0.11 -16.33 -25.92
N GLN A 74 0.69 -16.45 -24.86
CA GLN A 74 0.18 -16.68 -23.51
C GLN A 74 -0.57 -15.45 -22.99
N ILE A 75 -0.02 -14.26 -23.21
CA ILE A 75 -0.66 -12.99 -22.83
C ILE A 75 -2.02 -12.85 -23.53
N VAL A 76 -2.10 -13.21 -24.80
CA VAL A 76 -3.36 -13.17 -25.57
C VAL A 76 -4.41 -14.10 -24.95
N ILE A 77 -4.05 -15.35 -24.66
CA ILE A 77 -4.98 -16.32 -24.06
C ILE A 77 -5.49 -15.81 -22.71
N ASP A 78 -4.58 -15.37 -21.82
CA ASP A 78 -4.94 -14.86 -20.48
C ASP A 78 -5.80 -13.59 -20.59
N THR A 79 -5.55 -12.75 -21.59
CA THR A 79 -6.33 -11.52 -21.83
C THR A 79 -7.74 -11.85 -22.35
N PHE A 80 -7.87 -12.79 -23.28
CA PHE A 80 -9.18 -13.21 -23.77
C PHE A 80 -10.03 -13.83 -22.67
N SER A 81 -9.46 -14.67 -21.83
CA SER A 81 -10.17 -15.23 -20.67
C SER A 81 -10.68 -14.14 -19.72
N LYS A 82 -9.90 -13.07 -19.51
CA LYS A 82 -10.36 -11.90 -18.71
C LYS A 82 -11.51 -11.16 -19.41
N ILE A 83 -11.44 -10.97 -20.73
CA ILE A 83 -12.50 -10.31 -21.51
C ILE A 83 -13.79 -11.14 -21.48
N GLU A 84 -13.71 -12.47 -21.61
CA GLU A 84 -14.87 -13.37 -21.51
C GLU A 84 -15.55 -13.25 -20.15
N ASN A 85 -14.78 -13.28 -19.03
CA ASN A 85 -15.32 -13.10 -17.70
C ASN A 85 -16.00 -11.72 -17.53
N LEU A 86 -15.45 -10.66 -18.12
CA LEU A 86 -16.05 -9.33 -18.14
C LEU A 86 -17.34 -9.27 -18.95
N TYR A 87 -17.37 -9.96 -20.08
CA TYR A 87 -18.58 -10.05 -20.93
C TYR A 87 -19.70 -10.78 -20.21
N GLU A 88 -19.40 -11.89 -19.53
CA GLU A 88 -20.37 -12.66 -18.75
C GLU A 88 -20.92 -11.88 -17.55
N SER A 89 -20.09 -11.06 -16.91
CA SER A 89 -20.49 -10.20 -15.77
C SER A 89 -21.38 -9.00 -16.16
N LYS A 90 -21.72 -8.84 -17.44
CA LYS A 90 -22.64 -7.83 -17.99
C LYS A 90 -22.36 -6.39 -17.51
N GLY A 91 -21.11 -5.98 -17.53
CA GLY A 91 -20.74 -4.59 -17.20
C GLY A 91 -20.62 -4.29 -15.70
N GLY A 92 -20.30 -5.31 -14.89
CA GLY A 92 -19.90 -5.14 -13.50
C GLY A 92 -18.61 -4.30 -13.38
N LEU A 93 -18.37 -3.75 -12.20
CA LEU A 93 -17.12 -3.05 -11.91
C LEU A 93 -15.95 -4.04 -12.02
N THR A 94 -14.93 -3.64 -12.77
CA THR A 94 -13.68 -4.44 -12.90
C THR A 94 -12.72 -4.19 -11.74
N GLY A 95 -12.79 -3.00 -11.19
CA GLY A 95 -12.02 -2.55 -10.05
C GLY A 95 -12.79 -2.52 -8.74
N LEU A 96 -12.17 -1.94 -7.71
CA LEU A 96 -12.75 -1.76 -6.40
C LEU A 96 -13.75 -0.59 -6.42
N SER A 97 -14.99 -0.80 -5.95
CA SER A 97 -16.00 0.25 -5.88
C SER A 97 -15.58 1.37 -4.93
N THR A 98 -15.77 2.61 -5.36
CA THR A 98 -15.55 3.80 -4.52
C THR A 98 -16.77 4.15 -3.68
N GLY A 99 -17.95 3.61 -4.02
CA GLY A 99 -19.25 4.00 -3.48
C GLY A 99 -19.86 5.23 -4.15
N PHE A 100 -19.12 5.92 -5.02
CA PHE A 100 -19.62 7.03 -5.83
C PHE A 100 -20.00 6.51 -7.22
N LYS A 101 -21.30 6.31 -7.44
CA LYS A 101 -21.82 5.63 -8.64
C LYS A 101 -21.33 6.23 -9.96
N ASP A 102 -21.26 7.54 -10.05
CA ASP A 102 -20.87 8.19 -11.29
C ASP A 102 -19.35 8.13 -11.50
N LEU A 103 -18.57 8.17 -10.42
CA LEU A 103 -17.14 7.93 -10.48
C LEU A 103 -16.86 6.47 -10.89
N ASP A 104 -17.54 5.52 -10.27
CA ASP A 104 -17.40 4.09 -10.58
C ASP A 104 -17.77 3.78 -12.05
N LYS A 105 -18.79 4.46 -12.62
CA LYS A 105 -19.11 4.33 -14.05
C LYS A 105 -17.99 4.86 -14.96
N LEU A 106 -17.34 5.96 -14.57
CA LEU A 106 -16.28 6.58 -15.37
C LEU A 106 -14.97 5.79 -15.31
N THR A 107 -14.64 5.22 -14.16
CA THR A 107 -13.36 4.54 -13.91
C THR A 107 -13.45 3.01 -13.99
N ALA A 108 -14.67 2.46 -14.04
CA ALA A 108 -14.95 1.05 -13.80
C ALA A 108 -14.44 0.55 -12.43
N GLY A 109 -14.38 1.46 -11.43
CA GLY A 109 -13.79 1.24 -10.12
C GLY A 109 -12.29 1.49 -10.08
N LEU A 110 -11.69 1.42 -8.88
CA LEU A 110 -10.25 1.59 -8.68
C LEU A 110 -9.53 0.30 -9.12
N GLN A 111 -8.66 0.40 -10.12
CA GLN A 111 -7.97 -0.76 -10.66
C GLN A 111 -6.76 -1.19 -9.81
N PRO A 112 -6.45 -2.49 -9.76
CA PRO A 112 -5.24 -2.96 -9.08
C PRO A 112 -3.97 -2.33 -9.69
N SER A 113 -3.05 -1.93 -8.83
CA SER A 113 -1.75 -1.33 -9.18
C SER A 113 -1.82 0.11 -9.72
N ASP A 114 -2.99 0.74 -9.77
CA ASP A 114 -3.10 2.14 -10.15
C ASP A 114 -2.67 3.07 -9.00
N LEU A 115 -1.98 4.14 -9.37
CA LEU A 115 -1.72 5.29 -8.51
C LEU A 115 -2.73 6.39 -8.86
N ILE A 116 -3.59 6.72 -7.90
CA ILE A 116 -4.66 7.71 -8.09
C ILE A 116 -4.37 8.92 -7.22
N LEU A 117 -4.23 10.09 -7.85
CA LEU A 117 -3.97 11.34 -7.16
C LEU A 117 -5.26 12.18 -7.07
N VAL A 118 -5.63 12.53 -5.84
CA VAL A 118 -6.76 13.42 -5.55
C VAL A 118 -6.22 14.77 -5.08
N ALA A 119 -6.35 15.79 -5.90
CA ALA A 119 -5.91 17.14 -5.59
C ALA A 119 -7.09 18.05 -5.34
N ALA A 120 -7.02 18.83 -4.27
CA ALA A 120 -8.03 19.83 -3.92
C ALA A 120 -7.40 20.97 -3.13
N ARG A 121 -7.99 22.18 -3.21
CA ARG A 121 -7.62 23.28 -2.32
C ARG A 121 -7.94 22.94 -0.87
N PRO A 122 -7.28 23.56 0.10
CA PRO A 122 -7.62 23.38 1.53
C PRO A 122 -9.11 23.56 1.77
N SER A 123 -9.67 22.79 2.69
CA SER A 123 -11.10 22.84 3.08
C SER A 123 -12.13 22.44 2.01
N MET A 124 -11.71 21.92 0.86
CA MET A 124 -12.63 21.46 -0.21
C MET A 124 -13.11 19.99 0.00
N GLY A 125 -12.80 19.37 1.12
CA GLY A 125 -13.32 18.05 1.47
C GLY A 125 -12.47 16.86 0.98
N LYS A 126 -11.20 17.04 0.64
CA LYS A 126 -10.29 15.95 0.23
C LYS A 126 -10.32 14.76 1.21
N THR A 127 -10.05 15.02 2.48
CA THR A 127 -10.07 13.99 3.54
C THR A 127 -11.46 13.34 3.68
N ALA A 128 -12.54 14.13 3.61
CA ALA A 128 -13.90 13.58 3.69
C ALA A 128 -14.20 12.64 2.52
N PHE A 129 -13.77 13.00 1.31
CA PHE A 129 -13.92 12.17 0.12
C PHE A 129 -13.17 10.83 0.27
N THR A 130 -11.91 10.88 0.68
CA THR A 130 -11.08 9.67 0.86
C THR A 130 -11.59 8.80 2.01
N LEU A 131 -12.08 9.39 3.11
CA LEU A 131 -12.71 8.64 4.21
C LEU A 131 -13.99 7.94 3.79
N ASN A 132 -14.82 8.57 2.95
CA ASN A 132 -16.02 7.91 2.42
C ASN A 132 -15.68 6.71 1.55
N ILE A 133 -14.65 6.81 0.71
CA ILE A 133 -14.15 5.66 -0.07
C ILE A 133 -13.64 4.56 0.87
N ALA A 134 -12.80 4.91 1.86
CA ALA A 134 -12.29 3.95 2.84
C ALA A 134 -13.42 3.22 3.57
N SER A 135 -14.41 3.98 4.05
CA SER A 135 -15.58 3.44 4.75
C SER A 135 -16.40 2.53 3.84
N HIS A 136 -16.65 2.93 2.60
CA HIS A 136 -17.39 2.12 1.63
C HIS A 136 -16.68 0.78 1.36
N VAL A 137 -15.39 0.83 1.06
CA VAL A 137 -14.58 -0.37 0.79
C VAL A 137 -14.54 -1.31 1.99
N ALA A 138 -14.33 -0.76 3.20
CA ALA A 138 -14.25 -1.57 4.40
C ALA A 138 -15.62 -2.13 4.86
N LEU A 139 -16.69 -1.32 4.81
CA LEU A 139 -18.00 -1.70 5.34
C LEU A 139 -18.87 -2.44 4.34
N LYS A 140 -18.80 -2.10 3.04
CA LYS A 140 -19.69 -2.66 2.00
C LYS A 140 -19.01 -3.76 1.20
N GLU A 141 -17.76 -3.54 0.80
CA GLU A 141 -16.99 -4.54 0.06
C GLU A 141 -16.28 -5.55 0.97
N ASN A 142 -16.23 -5.25 2.29
CA ASN A 142 -15.52 -6.05 3.30
C ASN A 142 -14.08 -6.37 2.89
N LYS A 143 -13.39 -5.38 2.29
CA LYS A 143 -12.01 -5.52 1.81
C LYS A 143 -11.05 -4.72 2.69
N PRO A 144 -9.83 -5.25 2.95
CA PRO A 144 -8.86 -4.58 3.81
C PRO A 144 -8.35 -3.27 3.21
N VAL A 145 -8.40 -2.21 4.03
CA VAL A 145 -7.98 -0.85 3.69
C VAL A 145 -6.94 -0.38 4.69
N ALA A 146 -5.82 0.15 4.21
CA ALA A 146 -4.85 0.90 5.01
C ALA A 146 -5.02 2.40 4.77
N PHE A 147 -5.21 3.17 5.83
CA PHE A 147 -5.30 4.63 5.78
C PHE A 147 -4.14 5.25 6.55
N PHE A 148 -3.22 5.90 5.85
CA PHE A 148 -2.12 6.66 6.43
C PHE A 148 -2.54 8.13 6.53
N SER A 149 -2.72 8.61 7.76
CA SER A 149 -3.11 9.98 8.05
C SER A 149 -1.93 10.76 8.60
N LEU A 150 -1.44 11.71 7.82
CA LEU A 150 -0.27 12.51 8.21
C LEU A 150 -0.66 13.89 8.79
N GLU A 151 -1.95 14.25 8.67
CA GLU A 151 -2.48 15.54 9.15
C GLU A 151 -3.37 15.38 10.38
N MET A 152 -4.19 14.34 10.43
CA MET A 152 -5.20 14.14 11.47
C MET A 152 -4.91 12.90 12.31
N SER A 153 -5.23 12.95 13.60
CA SER A 153 -5.14 11.76 14.45
C SER A 153 -6.22 10.72 14.10
N LYS A 154 -5.94 9.47 14.42
CA LYS A 154 -6.87 8.35 14.19
C LYS A 154 -8.21 8.53 14.92
N GLU A 155 -8.19 9.17 16.09
CA GLU A 155 -9.42 9.48 16.83
C GLU A 155 -10.28 10.50 16.09
N GLN A 156 -9.67 11.55 15.52
CA GLN A 156 -10.38 12.56 14.73
C GLN A 156 -10.99 11.97 13.46
N LEU A 157 -10.26 11.07 12.80
CA LEU A 157 -10.77 10.35 11.63
C LEU A 157 -11.93 9.45 12.01
N MET A 158 -11.80 8.69 13.10
CA MET A 158 -12.86 7.81 13.57
C MET A 158 -14.12 8.60 13.95
N GLN A 159 -14.00 9.73 14.63
CA GLN A 159 -15.13 10.61 14.92
C GLN A 159 -15.87 11.05 13.65
N ARG A 160 -15.12 11.46 12.62
CA ARG A 160 -15.71 11.83 11.31
C ARG A 160 -16.44 10.67 10.65
N MET A 161 -15.84 9.47 10.66
CA MET A 161 -16.46 8.27 10.08
C MET A 161 -17.72 7.86 10.85
N LEU A 162 -17.71 7.90 12.19
CA LEU A 162 -18.88 7.59 13.00
C LEU A 162 -20.02 8.57 12.73
N CYS A 163 -19.73 9.87 12.65
CA CYS A 163 -20.72 10.89 12.32
C CYS A 163 -21.30 10.70 10.91
N ALA A 164 -20.45 10.37 9.93
CA ALA A 164 -20.89 10.15 8.56
C ALA A 164 -21.78 8.90 8.44
N GLU A 165 -21.37 7.76 9.02
CA GLU A 165 -22.13 6.51 8.97
C GLU A 165 -23.41 6.57 9.82
N GLY A 166 -23.34 7.25 10.98
CA GLY A 166 -24.50 7.44 11.88
C GLY A 166 -25.44 8.57 11.45
N LEU A 167 -25.08 9.36 10.44
CA LEU A 167 -25.80 10.58 10.04
C LEU A 167 -26.04 11.53 11.23
N VAL A 168 -25.00 11.69 12.05
CA VAL A 168 -24.98 12.62 13.19
C VAL A 168 -24.13 13.83 12.84
N GLU A 169 -24.63 15.01 13.16
CA GLU A 169 -23.89 16.25 12.86
C GLU A 169 -22.61 16.33 13.71
N SER A 170 -21.46 16.50 13.04
CA SER A 170 -20.15 16.56 13.69
C SER A 170 -20.03 17.68 14.71
N GLN A 171 -20.75 18.78 14.52
CA GLN A 171 -20.78 19.91 15.47
C GLN A 171 -21.40 19.47 16.79
N ARG A 172 -22.50 18.72 16.76
CA ARG A 172 -23.19 18.23 17.97
C ARG A 172 -22.29 17.28 18.76
N LEU A 173 -21.61 16.35 18.07
CA LEU A 173 -20.63 15.49 18.70
C LEU A 173 -19.50 16.30 19.38
N ARG A 174 -19.01 17.35 18.71
CA ARG A 174 -17.88 18.16 19.17
C ARG A 174 -18.20 18.95 20.44
N VAL A 175 -19.42 19.45 20.57
CA VAL A 175 -19.87 20.23 21.74
C VAL A 175 -20.52 19.36 22.81
N GLY A 176 -20.71 18.06 22.53
CA GLY A 176 -21.36 17.13 23.47
C GLY A 176 -22.89 17.27 23.53
N ASP A 177 -23.50 17.95 22.56
CA ASP A 177 -24.95 18.14 22.47
C ASP A 177 -25.61 17.01 21.67
N LEU A 178 -25.60 15.82 22.24
CA LEU A 178 -26.13 14.59 21.65
C LEU A 178 -27.41 14.16 22.38
N ASP A 179 -28.45 13.85 21.63
CA ASP A 179 -29.63 13.21 22.16
C ASP A 179 -29.48 11.67 22.20
N GLU A 180 -30.45 11.00 22.79
CA GLU A 180 -30.42 9.54 22.92
C GLU A 180 -30.44 8.83 21.55
N GLN A 181 -31.13 9.40 20.57
CA GLN A 181 -31.18 8.84 19.23
C GLN A 181 -29.81 8.96 18.52
N ASP A 182 -29.11 10.08 18.69
CA ASP A 182 -27.77 10.26 18.17
C ASP A 182 -26.79 9.23 18.79
N TRP A 183 -26.90 9.01 20.10
CA TRP A 183 -26.13 7.98 20.79
C TRP A 183 -26.38 6.58 20.20
N GLN A 184 -27.62 6.21 20.00
CA GLN A 184 -27.95 4.91 19.39
C GLN A 184 -27.41 4.76 17.98
N LYS A 185 -27.46 5.83 17.15
CA LYS A 185 -26.87 5.85 15.80
C LYS A 185 -25.36 5.70 15.83
N LEU A 186 -24.68 6.41 16.74
CA LEU A 186 -23.23 6.32 16.91
C LEU A 186 -22.79 4.92 17.37
N ILE A 187 -23.52 4.31 18.31
CA ILE A 187 -23.26 2.93 18.77
C ILE A 187 -23.44 1.95 17.61
N ALA A 188 -24.50 2.09 16.82
CA ALA A 188 -24.72 1.23 15.65
C ALA A 188 -23.61 1.40 14.59
N ALA A 189 -23.15 2.63 14.36
CA ALA A 189 -22.01 2.89 13.48
C ALA A 189 -20.72 2.28 14.04
N ALA A 190 -20.47 2.42 15.34
CA ALA A 190 -19.29 1.85 16.00
C ALA A 190 -19.26 0.31 15.92
N ASP A 191 -20.41 -0.37 16.07
CA ASP A 191 -20.49 -1.82 15.89
C ASP A 191 -20.10 -2.25 14.46
N LYS A 192 -20.52 -1.49 13.44
CA LYS A 192 -20.12 -1.76 12.05
C LYS A 192 -18.62 -1.60 11.87
N PHE A 193 -18.05 -0.48 12.32
CA PHE A 193 -16.60 -0.22 12.16
C PHE A 193 -15.73 -1.17 12.98
N SER A 194 -16.20 -1.64 14.13
CA SER A 194 -15.45 -2.60 14.96
C SER A 194 -15.16 -3.92 14.25
N LYS A 195 -15.97 -4.27 13.26
CA LYS A 195 -15.87 -5.49 12.45
C LYS A 195 -15.23 -5.25 11.09
N ALA A 196 -15.06 -3.99 10.70
CA ALA A 196 -14.55 -3.61 9.39
C ALA A 196 -13.02 -3.80 9.28
N PRO A 197 -12.51 -4.31 8.16
CA PRO A 197 -11.08 -4.48 7.95
C PRO A 197 -10.41 -3.13 7.54
N LEU A 198 -10.51 -2.12 8.38
CA LEU A 198 -9.93 -0.79 8.19
C LEU A 198 -8.82 -0.57 9.21
N TYR A 199 -7.63 -0.24 8.72
CA TYR A 199 -6.42 -0.05 9.50
C TYR A 199 -5.92 1.37 9.31
N ILE A 200 -5.76 2.12 10.40
CA ILE A 200 -5.35 3.53 10.38
C ILE A 200 -3.98 3.65 11.05
N ASP A 201 -3.09 4.34 10.37
CA ASP A 201 -1.78 4.74 10.89
C ASP A 201 -1.69 6.27 10.86
N ASP A 202 -1.45 6.89 12.01
CA ASP A 202 -1.34 8.34 12.16
C ASP A 202 0.08 8.78 12.58
N THR A 203 1.09 7.98 12.18
CA THR A 203 2.50 8.31 12.43
C THR A 203 2.88 9.57 11.64
N PRO A 204 3.24 10.67 12.31
CA PRO A 204 3.60 11.89 11.61
C PRO A 204 4.95 11.74 10.92
N GLY A 205 5.08 12.31 9.72
CA GLY A 205 6.34 12.32 9.00
C GLY A 205 6.86 10.94 8.60
N ILE A 206 5.97 9.99 8.36
CA ILE A 206 6.33 8.63 7.93
C ILE A 206 7.16 8.67 6.64
N SER A 207 8.24 7.92 6.57
CA SER A 207 9.01 7.75 5.34
C SER A 207 8.31 6.79 4.37
N ILE A 208 8.65 6.89 3.06
CA ILE A 208 8.14 5.95 2.05
C ILE A 208 8.52 4.51 2.41
N MET A 209 9.72 4.29 2.93
CA MET A 209 10.20 2.95 3.28
C MET A 209 9.41 2.35 4.42
N GLU A 210 9.15 3.13 5.47
CA GLU A 210 8.34 2.70 6.60
C GLU A 210 6.88 2.44 6.19
N LEU A 211 6.26 3.35 5.41
CA LEU A 211 4.92 3.15 4.86
C LEU A 211 4.84 1.85 4.06
N ARG A 212 5.82 1.64 3.16
CA ARG A 212 5.90 0.42 2.35
C ARG A 212 6.06 -0.84 3.19
N SER A 213 6.89 -0.78 4.25
CA SER A 213 7.09 -1.90 5.17
C SER A 213 5.80 -2.26 5.90
N LYS A 214 5.10 -1.25 6.49
CA LYS A 214 3.81 -1.42 7.16
C LYS A 214 2.73 -1.96 6.22
N ALA A 215 2.60 -1.39 5.02
CA ALA A 215 1.63 -1.84 4.02
C ALA A 215 1.90 -3.28 3.56
N ARG A 216 3.17 -3.64 3.35
CA ARG A 216 3.57 -5.00 2.97
C ARG A 216 3.28 -6.02 4.07
N ARG A 217 3.56 -5.67 5.33
CA ARG A 217 3.23 -6.53 6.46
C ARG A 217 1.72 -6.76 6.56
N LEU A 218 0.92 -5.70 6.45
CA LEU A 218 -0.53 -5.80 6.46
C LEU A 218 -1.05 -6.65 5.28
N GLN A 219 -0.46 -6.50 4.09
CA GLN A 219 -0.78 -7.33 2.92
C GLN A 219 -0.54 -8.82 3.18
N GLN A 220 0.56 -9.16 3.89
CA GLN A 220 0.89 -10.56 4.18
C GLN A 220 -0.01 -11.17 5.26
N GLU A 221 -0.39 -10.38 6.26
CA GLU A 221 -1.16 -10.86 7.43
C GLU A 221 -2.67 -10.90 7.17
N LYS A 222 -3.20 -9.91 6.48
CA LYS A 222 -4.65 -9.68 6.33
C LYS A 222 -5.11 -9.56 4.88
N GLY A 223 -4.20 -9.44 3.94
CA GLY A 223 -4.48 -8.93 2.62
C GLY A 223 -4.62 -7.42 2.64
N LEU A 224 -4.53 -6.78 1.48
CA LEU A 224 -4.67 -5.32 1.35
C LEU A 224 -5.22 -5.01 -0.04
N SER A 225 -6.33 -4.32 -0.09
CA SER A 225 -7.01 -3.99 -1.34
C SER A 225 -6.86 -2.52 -1.71
N LEU A 226 -6.70 -1.64 -0.73
CA LEU A 226 -6.59 -0.19 -0.94
C LEU A 226 -5.64 0.41 0.08
N VAL A 227 -4.77 1.30 -0.38
CA VAL A 227 -3.94 2.17 0.44
C VAL A 227 -4.34 3.61 0.19
N LEU A 228 -4.62 4.35 1.24
CA LEU A 228 -4.93 5.77 1.21
C LEU A 228 -3.86 6.54 2.01
N ILE A 229 -3.42 7.67 1.47
CA ILE A 229 -2.41 8.52 2.11
C ILE A 229 -2.96 9.96 2.11
N ASP A 230 -3.16 10.55 3.27
CA ASP A 230 -3.64 11.92 3.42
C ASP A 230 -2.67 12.71 4.30
N TYR A 231 -1.78 13.50 3.70
CA TYR A 231 -1.47 13.74 2.30
C TYR A 231 0.05 13.68 2.05
N LEU A 232 0.45 13.39 0.83
CA LEU A 232 1.84 13.08 0.44
C LEU A 232 2.87 14.13 0.88
N GLN A 233 2.54 15.43 0.85
CA GLN A 233 3.48 16.50 1.18
C GLN A 233 3.92 16.53 2.66
N LEU A 234 3.28 15.75 3.54
CA LEU A 234 3.70 15.60 4.94
C LEU A 234 4.61 14.39 5.16
N MET A 235 4.84 13.58 4.14
CA MET A 235 5.82 12.51 4.20
C MET A 235 7.23 13.09 4.31
N GLN A 236 8.11 12.34 4.99
CA GLN A 236 9.54 12.66 5.01
C GLN A 236 10.20 12.00 3.80
N GLY A 237 10.86 12.83 2.99
CA GLY A 237 11.82 12.38 2.00
C GLY A 237 13.13 11.93 2.68
N ARG A 238 14.09 11.46 1.89
CA ARG A 238 15.43 11.20 2.40
C ARG A 238 16.03 12.51 2.89
N ALA A 239 16.37 12.57 4.19
CA ALA A 239 17.07 13.70 4.75
C ALA A 239 18.46 13.83 4.09
N ASN A 240 18.54 14.65 3.05
CA ASN A 240 19.82 15.15 2.59
C ASN A 240 20.29 16.18 3.61
N LYS A 241 21.45 15.94 4.23
CA LYS A 241 22.10 16.80 5.23
C LYS A 241 22.42 18.23 4.73
N ASN A 242 22.08 18.60 3.51
CA ASN A 242 22.42 19.84 2.84
C ASN A 242 21.23 20.74 2.53
N GLY A 243 20.22 20.83 3.38
CA GLY A 243 19.22 21.91 3.30
C GLY A 243 18.49 22.07 1.97
N ASP A 244 18.40 21.03 1.15
CA ASP A 244 17.86 21.10 -0.18
C ASP A 244 16.33 21.18 -0.22
N ASN A 245 15.90 21.93 -1.17
CA ASN A 245 14.59 22.46 -1.49
C ASN A 245 13.47 21.41 -1.29
N ARG A 246 12.45 21.72 -0.48
CA ARG A 246 11.24 20.90 -0.22
C ARG A 246 10.59 20.38 -1.51
N GLN A 247 10.77 21.07 -2.64
CA GLN A 247 10.25 20.65 -3.94
C GLN A 247 10.99 19.42 -4.50
N GLN A 248 12.29 19.29 -4.24
CA GLN A 248 13.07 18.12 -4.64
C GLN A 248 12.69 16.91 -3.79
N GLU A 249 12.50 17.11 -2.49
CA GLU A 249 12.05 16.07 -1.56
C GLU A 249 10.68 15.47 -1.97
N ILE A 250 9.74 16.33 -2.37
CA ILE A 250 8.42 15.88 -2.87
C ILE A 250 8.52 15.16 -4.22
N SER A 251 9.52 15.50 -5.04
CA SER A 251 9.74 14.83 -6.33
C SER A 251 10.37 13.44 -6.18
N GLU A 252 10.97 13.13 -5.02
CA GLU A 252 11.52 11.82 -4.69
C GLU A 252 10.48 10.88 -4.05
N ILE A 253 9.37 11.42 -3.59
CA ILE A 253 8.22 10.70 -3.03
C ILE A 253 7.30 10.20 -4.14
#